data_942ae29592737736d6a956c128db277f
#
_entry.id   942ae29592737736d6a956c128db277f
#
_cell.length_a   1.000
_cell.length_b   1.000
_cell.length_c   1.000
_cell.angle_alpha   90.00
_cell.angle_beta   90.00
_cell.angle_gamma   90.00
#
_symmetry.space_group_name_H-M   'P 1'
#
loop_
_entity.id
_entity.type
_entity.pdbx_description
1 polymer ?
#
loop_
_entity_poly.entity_id
_entity_poly.type
_entity_poly.pdbx_seq_one_letter_code
_entity_poly.pdbx_strand_id
1 'polypeptide(L)'
;PYTGIFTRILGNDNIFKGLSTFAVEMSELRVILNMADKNSLILGDELCSGTEHDSAVSIFVSGLEMLHKRETSAIFATHLHEIVHFDEIENMERIDIKHLTVSYNKEKDKLIYDRKLKDGPGESMYGLEVCKSLHLPDEFLENAYQIRRKYKKEEEGTLSKKTSHFNSKKIVGNCELCKEKMGTEVHHLQHQE
;
A
#
# COMPACT_ATOMS: atom_id res chain seq x y z
N PRO A 1 -21.05 -20.37 11.11
CA PRO A 1 -21.88 -19.31 10.52
C PRO A 1 -21.58 -17.98 11.21
N TYR A 2 -21.54 -16.89 10.44
CA TYR A 2 -21.35 -15.56 10.99
C TYR A 2 -22.63 -15.09 11.68
N THR A 3 -22.45 -14.40 12.81
CA THR A 3 -23.54 -13.76 13.58
C THR A 3 -23.65 -12.27 13.28
N GLY A 4 -22.59 -11.66 12.72
CA GLY A 4 -22.55 -10.26 12.33
C GLY A 4 -21.83 -10.06 11.00
N ILE A 5 -22.33 -9.13 10.19
CA ILE A 5 -21.66 -8.66 8.97
C ILE A 5 -21.50 -7.15 9.09
N PHE A 6 -20.27 -6.67 8.96
CA PHE A 6 -19.95 -5.26 8.96
C PHE A 6 -19.43 -4.89 7.57
N THR A 7 -19.93 -3.81 7.04
CA THR A 7 -19.51 -3.32 5.74
C THR A 7 -18.95 -1.91 5.86
N ARG A 8 -17.80 -1.67 5.24
CA ARG A 8 -17.27 -0.34 4.98
C ARG A 8 -17.01 -0.25 3.48
N ILE A 9 -18.01 0.19 2.78
CA ILE A 9 -17.96 0.41 1.34
C ILE A 9 -17.97 1.93 1.13
N LEU A 10 -17.21 2.42 0.15
CA LEU A 10 -17.15 3.83 -0.19
C LEU A 10 -18.58 4.38 -0.33
N GLY A 11 -18.98 5.25 0.57
CA GLY A 11 -20.34 5.77 0.68
C GLY A 11 -20.38 7.28 0.56
N ASN A 12 -21.57 7.81 0.37
CA ASN A 12 -21.80 9.22 0.24
C ASN A 12 -21.36 10.00 1.48
N ASP A 13 -20.67 11.10 1.28
CA ASP A 13 -20.35 12.07 2.31
C ASP A 13 -21.59 12.45 3.11
N ASN A 14 -21.50 12.36 4.42
CA ASN A 14 -22.60 12.80 5.27
C ASN A 14 -22.53 14.31 5.49
N ILE A 15 -22.83 15.05 4.42
CA ILE A 15 -22.81 16.52 4.38
C ILE A 15 -23.66 17.13 5.50
N PHE A 16 -24.71 16.44 5.93
CA PHE A 16 -25.62 16.91 6.98
C PHE A 16 -25.02 16.93 8.39
N LYS A 17 -23.94 16.18 8.64
CA LYS A 17 -23.28 16.15 9.95
C LYS A 17 -22.06 17.06 10.04
N GLY A 18 -21.66 17.72 8.96
CA GLY A 18 -20.46 18.57 8.93
C GLY A 18 -19.15 17.83 9.22
N LEU A 19 -19.16 16.49 9.15
CA LEU A 19 -17.98 15.66 9.32
C LEU A 19 -17.31 15.47 7.97
N SER A 20 -15.97 15.49 7.95
CA SER A 20 -15.22 15.08 6.78
C SER A 20 -15.46 13.61 6.49
N THR A 21 -15.34 13.20 5.22
CA THR A 21 -15.43 11.79 4.79
C THR A 21 -14.57 10.89 5.68
N PHE A 22 -13.36 11.31 5.97
CA PHE A 22 -12.44 10.58 6.84
C PHE A 22 -12.96 10.42 8.27
N ALA A 23 -13.58 11.46 8.86
CA ALA A 23 -14.13 11.35 10.22
C ALA A 23 -15.31 10.38 10.29
N VAL A 24 -16.15 10.32 9.25
CA VAL A 24 -17.21 9.32 9.12
C VAL A 24 -16.61 7.93 9.05
N GLU A 25 -15.61 7.74 8.20
CA GLU A 25 -14.90 6.50 8.00
C GLU A 25 -14.29 5.98 9.32
N MET A 26 -13.61 6.84 10.07
CA MET A 26 -13.03 6.49 11.37
C MET A 26 -14.10 6.17 12.43
N SER A 27 -15.26 6.79 12.35
CA SER A 27 -16.38 6.46 13.24
C SER A 27 -16.94 5.06 12.95
N GLU A 28 -17.02 4.66 11.68
CA GLU A 28 -17.43 3.32 11.25
C GLU A 28 -16.37 2.27 11.62
N LEU A 29 -15.10 2.56 11.36
CA LEU A 29 -13.99 1.70 11.78
C LEU A 29 -14.00 1.47 13.30
N ARG A 30 -14.24 2.51 14.08
CA ARG A 30 -14.39 2.40 15.53
C ARG A 30 -15.50 1.43 15.93
N VAL A 31 -16.65 1.46 15.26
CA VAL A 31 -17.75 0.52 15.52
C VAL A 31 -17.31 -0.90 15.19
N ILE A 32 -16.69 -1.11 14.03
CA ILE A 32 -16.17 -2.41 13.62
C ILE A 32 -15.18 -2.93 14.67
N LEU A 33 -14.18 -2.13 15.03
CA LEU A 33 -13.16 -2.52 15.99
C LEU A 33 -13.70 -2.77 17.41
N ASN A 34 -14.83 -2.18 17.79
CA ASN A 34 -15.44 -2.43 19.12
C ASN A 34 -16.35 -3.65 19.12
N MET A 35 -17.03 -3.96 18.02
CA MET A 35 -18.11 -4.95 18.00
C MET A 35 -17.73 -6.25 17.29
N ALA A 36 -16.74 -6.22 16.37
CA ALA A 36 -16.37 -7.41 15.63
C ALA A 36 -15.64 -8.44 16.49
N ASP A 37 -15.99 -9.69 16.32
CA ASP A 37 -15.44 -10.86 16.98
C ASP A 37 -15.13 -11.98 15.96
N LYS A 38 -14.76 -13.16 16.45
CA LYS A 38 -14.48 -14.35 15.62
C LYS A 38 -15.66 -14.85 14.79
N ASN A 39 -16.88 -14.47 15.13
CA ASN A 39 -18.10 -14.85 14.40
C ASN A 39 -18.59 -13.71 13.48
N SER A 40 -17.77 -12.73 13.24
CA SER A 40 -18.07 -11.58 12.39
C SER A 40 -17.37 -11.69 11.04
N LEU A 41 -18.03 -11.20 10.00
CA LEU A 41 -17.46 -10.98 8.67
C LEU A 41 -17.39 -9.49 8.38
N ILE A 42 -16.21 -9.01 8.00
CA ILE A 42 -16.00 -7.62 7.60
C ILE A 42 -15.75 -7.56 6.09
N LEU A 43 -16.42 -6.63 5.44
CA LEU A 43 -16.20 -6.30 4.03
C LEU A 43 -15.81 -4.84 3.93
N GLY A 44 -14.56 -4.56 3.54
CA GLY A 44 -14.03 -3.21 3.42
C GLY A 44 -13.56 -2.89 2.01
N ASP A 45 -13.87 -1.67 1.55
CA ASP A 45 -13.47 -1.16 0.26
C ASP A 45 -12.76 0.18 0.45
N GLU A 46 -11.48 0.25 0.04
CA GLU A 46 -10.61 1.43 0.10
C GLU A 46 -10.61 2.16 1.47
N LEU A 47 -10.52 1.39 2.55
CA LEU A 47 -10.45 1.94 3.91
C LEU A 47 -9.27 2.93 4.03
N CYS A 48 -9.49 4.07 4.68
CA CYS A 48 -8.54 5.16 4.89
C CYS A 48 -8.22 5.99 3.63
N SER A 49 -9.03 5.93 2.57
CA SER A 49 -8.80 6.73 1.36
C SER A 49 -8.96 8.24 1.57
N GLY A 50 -9.56 8.68 2.67
CA GLY A 50 -9.85 10.09 2.97
C GLY A 50 -8.75 10.85 3.72
N THR A 51 -7.55 10.29 3.92
CA THR A 51 -6.44 10.94 4.63
C THR A 51 -5.13 10.84 3.85
N GLU A 52 -4.05 11.42 4.42
CA GLU A 52 -2.73 11.32 3.81
C GLU A 52 -2.19 9.87 3.90
N HIS A 53 -1.30 9.54 2.98
CA HIS A 53 -0.87 8.18 2.71
C HIS A 53 -0.28 7.45 3.93
N ASP A 54 0.63 8.07 4.67
CA ASP A 54 1.31 7.44 5.80
C ASP A 54 0.36 7.11 6.95
N SER A 55 -0.60 8.00 7.24
CA SER A 55 -1.66 7.71 8.22
C SER A 55 -2.60 6.63 7.71
N ALA A 56 -2.98 6.66 6.41
CA ALA A 56 -3.84 5.64 5.82
C ALA A 56 -3.25 4.24 5.99
N VAL A 57 -1.97 4.07 5.62
CA VAL A 57 -1.23 2.81 5.77
C VAL A 57 -1.18 2.36 7.23
N SER A 58 -0.79 3.27 8.14
CA SER A 58 -0.62 2.95 9.56
C SER A 58 -1.94 2.52 10.22
N ILE A 59 -3.03 3.23 9.92
CA ILE A 59 -4.37 2.92 10.45
C ILE A 59 -4.87 1.60 9.89
N PHE A 60 -4.71 1.39 8.58
CA PHE A 60 -5.16 0.18 7.91
C PHE A 60 -4.46 -1.06 8.45
N VAL A 61 -3.13 -1.05 8.53
CA VAL A 61 -2.33 -2.18 9.05
C VAL A 61 -2.65 -2.44 10.51
N SER A 62 -2.74 -1.40 11.36
CA SER A 62 -3.14 -1.55 12.77
C SER A 62 -4.54 -2.15 12.91
N GLY A 63 -5.47 -1.75 12.05
CA GLY A 63 -6.81 -2.34 11.99
C GLY A 63 -6.78 -3.83 11.65
N LEU A 64 -6.01 -4.22 10.62
CA LEU A 64 -5.82 -5.63 10.25
C LEU A 64 -5.23 -6.45 11.39
N GLU A 65 -4.20 -5.95 12.09
CA GLU A 65 -3.63 -6.63 13.25
C GLU A 65 -4.66 -6.89 14.35
N MET A 66 -5.49 -5.88 14.66
CA MET A 66 -6.52 -6.03 15.70
C MET A 66 -7.56 -7.08 15.31
N LEU A 67 -8.00 -7.10 14.04
CA LEU A 67 -8.96 -8.08 13.53
C LEU A 67 -8.33 -9.48 13.49
N HIS A 68 -7.08 -9.60 13.08
CA HIS A 68 -6.34 -10.86 13.08
C HIS A 68 -6.21 -11.44 14.49
N LYS A 69 -5.83 -10.63 15.49
CA LYS A 69 -5.76 -11.05 16.90
C LYS A 69 -7.10 -11.55 17.46
N ARG A 70 -8.22 -11.04 16.93
CA ARG A 70 -9.58 -11.46 17.32
C ARG A 70 -10.11 -12.63 16.51
N GLU A 71 -9.33 -13.14 15.59
CA GLU A 71 -9.75 -14.19 14.65
C GLU A 71 -10.98 -13.82 13.81
N THR A 72 -11.18 -12.53 13.56
CA THR A 72 -12.30 -12.01 12.77
C THR A 72 -12.04 -12.28 11.29
N SER A 73 -13.06 -12.77 10.57
CA SER A 73 -12.96 -12.91 9.12
C SER A 73 -13.15 -11.58 8.42
N ALA A 74 -12.28 -11.25 7.49
CA ALA A 74 -12.35 -9.99 6.77
C ALA A 74 -11.92 -10.13 5.30
N ILE A 75 -12.52 -9.33 4.44
CA ILE A 75 -12.14 -9.15 3.04
C ILE A 75 -12.00 -7.65 2.80
N PHE A 76 -10.82 -7.22 2.39
CA PHE A 76 -10.54 -5.82 2.06
C PHE A 76 -10.06 -5.68 0.62
N ALA A 77 -10.62 -4.71 -0.10
CA ALA A 77 -10.02 -4.17 -1.30
C ALA A 77 -9.25 -2.89 -0.94
N THR A 78 -8.02 -2.75 -1.42
CA THR A 78 -7.17 -1.58 -1.15
C THR A 78 -6.19 -1.34 -2.29
N HIS A 79 -5.76 -0.10 -2.46
CA HIS A 79 -4.68 0.31 -3.35
C HIS A 79 -3.35 0.57 -2.60
N LEU A 80 -3.28 0.28 -1.31
CA LEU A 80 -2.07 0.42 -0.49
C LEU A 80 -1.11 -0.75 -0.76
N HIS A 81 -0.47 -0.74 -1.93
CA HIS A 81 0.32 -1.87 -2.44
C HIS A 81 1.55 -2.20 -1.58
N GLU A 82 2.14 -1.22 -0.92
CA GLU A 82 3.35 -1.36 -0.11
C GLU A 82 3.16 -2.17 1.16
N ILE A 83 1.93 -2.24 1.70
CA ILE A 83 1.65 -2.94 2.98
C ILE A 83 2.04 -4.42 2.94
N VAL A 84 2.09 -5.02 1.76
CA VAL A 84 2.44 -6.44 1.60
C VAL A 84 3.89 -6.74 1.99
N HIS A 85 4.72 -5.70 2.10
CA HIS A 85 6.13 -5.79 2.49
C HIS A 85 6.38 -5.38 3.94
N PHE A 86 5.33 -5.12 4.70
CA PHE A 86 5.44 -4.77 6.11
C PHE A 86 5.56 -6.05 6.94
N ASP A 87 6.47 -6.03 7.89
CA ASP A 87 6.69 -7.16 8.81
C ASP A 87 5.39 -7.58 9.50
N GLU A 88 4.51 -6.63 9.82
CA GLU A 88 3.21 -6.87 10.43
C GLU A 88 2.31 -7.74 9.55
N ILE A 89 2.37 -7.54 8.24
CA ILE A 89 1.56 -8.30 7.26
C ILE A 89 2.24 -9.62 6.90
N GLU A 90 3.56 -9.62 6.67
CA GLU A 90 4.31 -10.83 6.32
C GLU A 90 4.27 -11.89 7.43
N ASN A 91 4.19 -11.46 8.70
CA ASN A 91 4.10 -12.36 9.86
C ASN A 91 2.67 -12.81 10.21
N MET A 92 1.64 -12.38 9.48
CA MET A 92 0.26 -12.84 9.69
C MET A 92 0.04 -14.22 9.05
N GLU A 93 -0.15 -15.26 9.88
CA GLU A 93 -0.31 -16.65 9.39
C GLU A 93 -1.60 -16.91 8.58
N ARG A 94 -2.65 -16.07 8.75
CA ARG A 94 -3.98 -16.28 8.18
C ARG A 94 -4.41 -15.14 7.29
N ILE A 95 -3.50 -14.61 6.50
CA ILE A 95 -3.77 -13.57 5.51
C ILE A 95 -3.54 -14.13 4.10
N ASP A 96 -4.46 -13.85 3.21
CA ASP A 96 -4.38 -14.18 1.79
C ASP A 96 -4.34 -12.89 0.99
N ILE A 97 -3.25 -12.68 0.26
CA ILE A 97 -3.10 -11.52 -0.62
C ILE A 97 -3.43 -11.95 -2.03
N LYS A 98 -4.37 -11.25 -2.64
CA LYS A 98 -4.84 -11.52 -4.01
C LYS A 98 -4.87 -10.22 -4.81
N HIS A 99 -4.79 -10.34 -6.12
CA HIS A 99 -4.96 -9.18 -7.02
C HIS A 99 -5.79 -9.54 -8.25
N LEU A 100 -6.34 -8.51 -8.88
CA LEU A 100 -6.97 -8.61 -10.21
C LEU A 100 -5.97 -8.14 -11.26
N THR A 101 -5.71 -8.98 -12.25
CA THR A 101 -4.74 -8.65 -13.31
C THR A 101 -5.34 -7.68 -14.31
N VAL A 102 -4.55 -6.67 -14.62
CA VAL A 102 -4.79 -5.75 -15.74
C VAL A 102 -3.64 -5.88 -16.72
N SER A 103 -3.91 -6.12 -17.98
CA SER A 103 -2.92 -6.18 -19.04
C SER A 103 -3.22 -5.16 -20.13
N TYR A 104 -2.17 -4.61 -20.74
CA TYR A 104 -2.32 -3.68 -21.85
C TYR A 104 -2.12 -4.39 -23.18
N ASN A 105 -3.17 -4.42 -24.01
CA ASN A 105 -3.09 -4.94 -25.37
C ASN A 105 -2.57 -3.86 -26.31
N LYS A 106 -1.33 -4.03 -26.75
CA LYS A 106 -0.65 -3.07 -27.63
C LYS A 106 -1.27 -2.96 -29.03
N GLU A 107 -1.87 -4.05 -29.55
CA GLU A 107 -2.48 -4.06 -30.88
C GLU A 107 -3.80 -3.31 -30.92
N LYS A 108 -4.57 -3.40 -29.83
CA LYS A 108 -5.89 -2.76 -29.71
C LYS A 108 -5.84 -1.45 -28.93
N ASP A 109 -4.67 -1.06 -28.44
CA ASP A 109 -4.45 0.12 -27.59
C ASP A 109 -5.44 0.21 -26.43
N LYS A 110 -5.70 -0.94 -25.78
CA LYS A 110 -6.73 -1.07 -24.73
C LYS A 110 -6.24 -1.88 -23.54
N LEU A 111 -6.73 -1.51 -22.37
CA LEU A 111 -6.59 -2.32 -21.15
C LEU A 111 -7.56 -3.51 -21.19
N ILE A 112 -7.04 -4.66 -20.81
CA ILE A 112 -7.81 -5.88 -20.63
C ILE A 112 -7.85 -6.17 -19.13
N TYR A 113 -9.05 -6.19 -18.56
CA TYR A 113 -9.30 -6.56 -17.19
C TYR A 113 -9.66 -8.05 -17.14
N ASP A 114 -8.76 -8.88 -16.65
CA ASP A 114 -8.96 -10.32 -16.56
C ASP A 114 -10.09 -10.69 -15.57
N ARG A 115 -10.32 -9.84 -14.56
CA ARG A 115 -11.36 -10.03 -13.52
C ARG A 115 -11.26 -11.37 -12.80
N LYS A 116 -10.08 -11.96 -12.75
CA LYS A 116 -9.78 -13.18 -12.01
C LYS A 116 -8.81 -12.86 -10.89
N LEU A 117 -9.13 -13.35 -9.71
CA LEU A 117 -8.22 -13.26 -8.58
C LEU A 117 -7.02 -14.16 -8.81
N LYS A 118 -5.83 -13.60 -8.60
CA LYS A 118 -4.54 -14.31 -8.62
C LYS A 118 -3.84 -14.10 -7.29
N ASP A 119 -2.97 -15.03 -6.94
CA ASP A 119 -2.20 -14.98 -5.71
C ASP A 119 -1.13 -13.87 -5.75
N GLY A 120 -0.89 -13.30 -4.58
CA GLY A 120 0.13 -12.29 -4.36
C GLY A 120 -0.31 -10.86 -4.68
N PRO A 121 0.60 -9.89 -4.49
CA PRO A 121 0.35 -8.47 -4.75
C PRO A 121 0.22 -8.20 -6.25
N GLY A 122 -0.63 -7.24 -6.61
CA GLY A 122 -0.75 -6.74 -7.98
C GLY A 122 0.36 -5.75 -8.32
N GLU A 123 0.49 -5.44 -9.61
CA GLU A 123 1.37 -4.36 -10.05
C GLU A 123 0.78 -2.99 -9.67
N SER A 124 1.60 -2.15 -9.05
CA SER A 124 1.17 -0.86 -8.50
C SER A 124 1.03 0.27 -9.52
N MET A 125 1.30 0.05 -10.82
CA MET A 125 1.50 1.16 -11.74
C MET A 125 0.86 0.97 -13.13
N TYR A 126 -0.46 1.07 -13.19
CA TYR A 126 -1.18 1.09 -14.47
C TYR A 126 -1.95 2.41 -14.74
N GLY A 127 -1.85 3.41 -13.86
CA GLY A 127 -2.59 4.67 -14.02
C GLY A 127 -2.31 5.39 -15.34
N LEU A 128 -1.05 5.46 -15.79
CA LEU A 128 -0.71 6.07 -17.07
C LEU A 128 -1.15 5.22 -18.25
N GLU A 129 -1.18 3.91 -18.11
CA GLU A 129 -1.71 2.97 -19.09
C GLU A 129 -3.23 3.13 -19.24
N VAL A 130 -3.94 3.44 -18.15
CA VAL A 130 -5.37 3.86 -18.21
C VAL A 130 -5.50 5.15 -18.99
N CYS A 131 -4.72 6.18 -18.67
CA CYS A 131 -4.73 7.45 -19.40
C CYS A 131 -4.48 7.25 -20.90
N LYS A 132 -3.53 6.38 -21.25
CA LYS A 132 -3.23 6.02 -22.64
C LYS A 132 -4.42 5.33 -23.31
N SER A 133 -5.05 4.37 -22.63
CA SER A 133 -6.23 3.66 -23.17
C SER A 133 -7.45 4.54 -23.34
N LEU A 134 -7.49 5.68 -22.64
CA LEU A 134 -8.51 6.73 -22.78
C LEU A 134 -8.15 7.78 -23.84
N HIS A 135 -7.06 7.56 -24.56
CA HIS A 135 -6.59 8.44 -25.64
C HIS A 135 -6.32 9.89 -25.19
N LEU A 136 -5.73 10.07 -23.99
CA LEU A 136 -5.23 11.37 -23.59
C LEU A 136 -4.13 11.85 -24.57
N PRO A 137 -3.96 13.17 -24.76
CA PRO A 137 -2.98 13.71 -25.71
C PRO A 137 -1.57 13.14 -25.48
N ASP A 138 -0.87 12.79 -26.58
CA ASP A 138 0.46 12.18 -26.53
C ASP A 138 1.46 13.05 -25.77
N GLU A 139 1.43 14.37 -25.97
CA GLU A 139 2.28 15.33 -25.26
C GLU A 139 2.07 15.25 -23.73
N PHE A 140 0.81 15.13 -23.29
CA PHE A 140 0.49 14.94 -21.88
C PHE A 140 1.08 13.62 -21.35
N LEU A 141 0.89 12.53 -22.08
CA LEU A 141 1.37 11.20 -21.71
C LEU A 141 2.91 11.15 -21.63
N GLU A 142 3.60 11.71 -22.63
CA GLU A 142 5.06 11.78 -22.64
C GLU A 142 5.59 12.54 -21.43
N ASN A 143 5.02 13.71 -21.15
CA ASN A 143 5.40 14.51 -19.98
C ASN A 143 5.15 13.75 -18.67
N ALA A 144 3.98 13.12 -18.52
CA ALA A 144 3.65 12.34 -17.35
C ALA A 144 4.60 11.14 -17.15
N TYR A 145 4.98 10.44 -18.22
CA TYR A 145 5.98 9.37 -18.15
C TYR A 145 7.37 9.89 -17.77
N GLN A 146 7.77 11.06 -18.27
CA GLN A 146 9.05 11.69 -17.90
C GLN A 146 9.08 12.07 -16.42
N ILE A 147 8.00 12.69 -15.92
CA ILE A 147 7.84 13.05 -14.51
C ILE A 147 7.92 11.78 -13.65
N ARG A 148 7.13 10.75 -13.97
CA ARG A 148 7.15 9.48 -13.24
C ARG A 148 8.56 8.87 -13.17
N ARG A 149 9.28 8.84 -14.29
CA ARG A 149 10.66 8.31 -14.34
C ARG A 149 11.63 9.10 -13.47
N LYS A 150 11.49 10.41 -13.44
CA LYS A 150 12.34 11.30 -12.63
C LYS A 150 12.15 10.98 -11.14
N TYR A 151 10.93 11.03 -10.64
CA TYR A 151 10.66 10.82 -9.21
C TYR A 151 10.83 9.38 -8.78
N LYS A 152 10.49 8.39 -9.61
CA LYS A 152 10.75 6.98 -9.29
C LYS A 152 12.25 6.69 -9.16
N LYS A 153 13.11 7.32 -9.97
CA LYS A 153 14.57 7.20 -9.81
C LYS A 153 15.07 7.85 -8.53
N GLU A 154 14.43 8.92 -8.10
CA GLU A 154 14.76 9.57 -6.81
C GLU A 154 14.34 8.68 -5.63
N GLU A 155 13.18 8.02 -5.69
CA GLU A 155 12.75 7.03 -4.70
C GLU A 155 13.64 5.79 -4.71
N GLU A 156 13.96 5.22 -5.86
CA GLU A 156 14.93 4.13 -5.96
C GLU A 156 16.34 4.56 -5.49
N GLY A 157 16.74 5.79 -5.73
CA GLY A 157 17.99 6.38 -5.26
C GLY A 157 18.04 6.61 -3.75
N THR A 158 16.90 6.92 -3.12
CA THR A 158 16.76 7.09 -1.67
C THR A 158 16.50 5.79 -0.94
N LEU A 159 15.73 4.87 -1.54
CA LEU A 159 15.41 3.54 -1.00
C LEU A 159 16.55 2.54 -1.19
N SER A 160 17.44 2.72 -2.20
CA SER A 160 18.65 1.89 -2.35
C SER A 160 19.69 2.14 -1.26
N LYS A 161 19.53 3.17 -0.45
CA LYS A 161 20.29 3.38 0.77
C LYS A 161 19.67 2.57 1.89
N LYS A 162 19.88 1.24 1.88
CA LYS A 162 19.49 0.38 3.00
C LYS A 162 20.07 0.96 4.28
N THR A 163 19.21 1.51 5.13
CA THR A 163 19.61 1.95 6.46
C THR A 163 19.90 0.70 7.31
N SER A 164 20.91 0.77 8.17
CA SER A 164 21.20 -0.32 9.10
C SER A 164 20.01 -0.48 10.06
N HIS A 165 19.61 -1.71 10.32
CA HIS A 165 18.55 -2.06 11.27
C HIS A 165 18.75 -1.45 12.68
N PHE A 166 19.98 -1.13 13.06
CA PHE A 166 20.32 -0.59 14.38
C PHE A 166 20.52 0.94 14.41
N ASN A 167 20.65 1.59 13.26
CA ASN A 167 20.87 3.03 13.22
C ASN A 167 20.43 3.61 11.88
N SER A 168 19.33 4.36 11.87
CA SER A 168 18.76 5.00 10.68
C SER A 168 19.68 5.99 9.97
N LYS A 169 20.75 6.44 10.64
CA LYS A 169 21.78 7.32 10.07
C LYS A 169 22.89 6.56 9.34
N LYS A 170 22.96 5.23 9.48
CA LYS A 170 23.97 4.40 8.81
C LYS A 170 23.42 3.90 7.47
N ILE A 171 24.12 4.21 6.41
CA ILE A 171 23.77 3.84 5.04
C ILE A 171 24.67 2.67 4.64
N VAL A 172 24.07 1.60 4.14
CA VAL A 172 24.81 0.46 3.58
C VAL A 172 25.08 0.74 2.11
N GLY A 173 26.34 0.85 1.75
CA GLY A 173 26.79 1.14 0.39
C GLY A 173 28.08 0.41 0.06
N ASN A 174 28.69 0.75 -1.07
CA ASN A 174 30.02 0.23 -1.40
C ASN A 174 31.06 0.67 -0.36
N CYS A 175 31.98 -0.23 -0.07
CA CYS A 175 33.07 0.04 0.86
C CYS A 175 33.86 1.30 0.42
N GLU A 176 33.97 2.30 1.31
CA GLU A 176 34.65 3.56 0.99
C GLU A 176 36.15 3.40 0.73
N LEU A 177 36.75 2.31 1.22
CA LEU A 177 38.16 2.02 1.02
C LEU A 177 38.45 1.33 -0.32
N CYS A 178 37.73 0.24 -0.63
CA CYS A 178 37.96 -0.49 -1.88
C CYS A 178 37.05 -0.10 -3.03
N LYS A 179 35.90 0.53 -2.75
CA LYS A 179 34.87 0.99 -3.70
C LYS A 179 34.22 -0.09 -4.59
N GLU A 180 34.66 -1.34 -4.46
CA GLU A 180 34.23 -2.45 -5.30
C GLU A 180 33.24 -3.39 -4.61
N LYS A 181 33.31 -3.55 -3.28
CA LYS A 181 32.50 -4.49 -2.52
C LYS A 181 31.48 -3.78 -1.65
N MET A 182 30.30 -4.39 -1.50
CA MET A 182 29.30 -3.92 -0.56
C MET A 182 29.85 -3.96 0.86
N GLY A 183 29.76 -2.84 1.59
CA GLY A 183 30.16 -2.78 3.00
C GLY A 183 29.20 -3.60 3.86
N THR A 184 29.76 -4.55 4.63
CA THR A 184 28.97 -5.38 5.59
C THR A 184 29.02 -4.82 6.99
N GLU A 185 30.02 -3.97 7.29
CA GLU A 185 30.24 -3.40 8.62
C GLU A 185 30.62 -1.91 8.50
N VAL A 186 30.32 -1.15 9.56
CA VAL A 186 30.68 0.27 9.65
C VAL A 186 31.78 0.41 10.68
N HIS A 187 32.95 0.88 10.24
CA HIS A 187 34.06 1.23 11.10
C HIS A 187 34.16 2.73 11.29
N HIS A 188 34.36 3.18 12.51
CA HIS A 188 34.68 4.57 12.81
C HIS A 188 36.16 4.80 12.58
N LEU A 189 36.50 5.70 11.65
CA LEU A 189 37.87 6.07 11.35
C LEU A 189 38.49 7.04 12.41
N GLN A 190 37.63 7.60 13.27
CA GLN A 190 38.01 8.46 14.38
C GLN A 190 37.22 8.10 15.62
N HIS A 191 37.84 8.14 16.81
CA HIS A 191 37.15 8.05 18.07
C HIS A 191 36.13 9.18 18.22
N GLN A 192 34.89 8.88 18.52
CA GLN A 192 33.95 9.86 18.99
C GLN A 192 34.33 10.23 20.42
N GLU A 193 34.67 11.51 20.66
CA GLU A 193 34.76 12.08 22.00
C GLU A 193 33.36 12.21 22.62
#